data_c307d9e611240d88740a0a20348e3acd
#
_entry.id   c307d9e611240d88740a0a20348e3acd
#
_cell.length_a   1.000
_cell.length_b   1.000
_cell.length_c   1.000
_cell.angle_alpha   90.00
_cell.angle_beta   90.00
_cell.angle_gamma   90.00
#
_symmetry.space_group_name_H-M   'P 1'
#
loop_
_entity.id
_entity.type
_entity.pdbx_description
1 polymer ?
#
loop_
_entity_poly.entity_id
_entity_poly.type
_entity_poly.pdbx_seq_one_letter_code
_entity_poly.pdbx_strand_id
1 'polypeptide(L)'
;IRTFQEGRPQLRTRHRFQKGNRVCCYRVNVKMFQNPANGHIEACATWEDYTCKYVDEQIQDILYQADYKALGLIEMDKQILYIRSNHFEEMKLEDDSVLSYNECVRNMCRQRILEKDQEQFARSTSLEYLSDNMAMAGEISFTVHNTAYEVERYTYYWFDEKQRLLLFVVDDMTKASETDALTGALNRTGFSQKAEEIIHNNPDKRFAILYFNIQRFK
;
A
#
# COMPACT_ATOMS: atom_id res chain seq x y z
N ILE A 1 41.52 3.59 -5.92
CA ILE A 1 42.88 4.04 -5.61
C ILE A 1 42.84 5.48 -5.09
N ARG A 2 42.26 6.44 -5.82
CA ARG A 2 42.16 7.84 -5.41
C ARG A 2 41.58 8.02 -3.99
N THR A 3 40.50 7.36 -3.68
CA THR A 3 39.86 7.37 -2.35
C THR A 3 40.74 6.83 -1.24
N PHE A 4 41.59 5.84 -1.53
CA PHE A 4 42.56 5.32 -0.57
C PHE A 4 43.68 6.32 -0.30
N GLN A 5 44.18 6.98 -1.34
CA GLN A 5 45.19 8.04 -1.24
C GLN A 5 44.67 9.27 -0.48
N GLU A 6 43.37 9.52 -0.52
CA GLU A 6 42.69 10.57 0.24
C GLU A 6 42.37 10.17 1.71
N GLY A 7 42.92 9.03 2.19
CA GLY A 7 42.69 8.54 3.55
C GLY A 7 41.36 7.86 3.78
N ARG A 8 40.64 7.48 2.73
CA ARG A 8 39.35 6.77 2.79
C ARG A 8 39.51 5.32 2.32
N PRO A 9 39.90 4.39 3.21
CA PRO A 9 40.17 3.00 2.82
C PRO A 9 38.89 2.18 2.56
N GLN A 10 37.70 2.75 2.83
CA GLN A 10 36.44 2.08 2.62
C GLN A 10 35.52 2.92 1.73
N LEU A 11 34.84 2.23 0.81
CA LEU A 11 33.77 2.81 -0.02
C LEU A 11 32.53 1.96 0.10
N ARG A 12 31.40 2.59 0.39
CA ARG A 12 30.10 1.95 0.30
C ARG A 12 29.32 2.60 -0.81
N THR A 13 28.75 1.78 -1.69
CA THR A 13 27.94 2.26 -2.80
C THR A 13 26.76 1.33 -3.02
N ARG A 14 25.68 1.85 -3.62
CA ARG A 14 24.51 1.09 -3.99
C ARG A 14 24.41 1.09 -5.51
N HIS A 15 24.17 -0.05 -6.08
CA HIS A 15 24.01 -0.21 -7.52
C HIS A 15 22.73 -0.94 -7.82
N ARG A 16 22.05 -0.45 -8.85
CA ARG A 16 20.83 -1.04 -9.37
C ARG A 16 21.16 -1.69 -10.70
N PHE A 17 20.93 -2.98 -10.81
CA PHE A 17 21.18 -3.78 -12.00
C PHE A 17 19.91 -4.42 -12.50
N GLN A 18 19.75 -4.47 -13.81
CA GLN A 18 18.72 -5.25 -14.44
C GLN A 18 19.27 -6.63 -14.78
N LYS A 19 18.65 -7.68 -14.21
CA LYS A 19 19.00 -9.09 -14.49
C LYS A 19 17.80 -9.76 -15.13
N GLY A 20 17.75 -9.81 -16.46
CA GLY A 20 16.56 -10.21 -17.19
C GLY A 20 15.43 -9.21 -16.93
N ASN A 21 14.26 -9.69 -16.49
CA ASN A 21 13.10 -8.86 -16.13
C ASN A 21 13.09 -8.41 -14.66
N ARG A 22 14.17 -8.63 -13.90
CA ARG A 22 14.25 -8.23 -12.49
C ARG A 22 15.26 -7.11 -12.29
N VAL A 23 14.88 -6.11 -11.50
CA VAL A 23 15.83 -5.16 -10.94
C VAL A 23 16.34 -5.72 -9.63
N CYS A 24 17.66 -5.80 -9.51
CA CYS A 24 18.34 -6.20 -8.30
C CYS A 24 19.12 -4.99 -7.78
N CYS A 25 18.99 -4.71 -6.50
CA CYS A 25 19.73 -3.68 -5.82
C CYS A 25 20.83 -4.32 -5.00
N TYR A 26 22.07 -3.96 -5.27
CA TYR A 26 23.21 -4.46 -4.52
C TYR A 26 23.88 -3.35 -3.73
N ARG A 27 24.18 -3.66 -2.48
CA ARG A 27 25.08 -2.86 -1.67
C ARG A 27 26.49 -3.43 -1.86
N VAL A 28 27.40 -2.58 -2.31
CA VAL A 28 28.81 -2.95 -2.52
C VAL A 28 29.64 -2.25 -1.46
N ASN A 29 30.36 -3.01 -0.67
CA ASN A 29 31.33 -2.51 0.27
C ASN A 29 32.73 -2.87 -0.27
N VAL A 30 33.52 -1.86 -0.54
CA VAL A 30 34.88 -2.03 -0.99
C VAL A 30 35.81 -1.60 0.14
N LYS A 31 36.75 -2.47 0.51
CA LYS A 31 37.79 -2.17 1.48
C LYS A 31 39.12 -2.28 0.77
N MET A 32 39.89 -1.20 0.78
CA MET A 32 41.21 -1.13 0.18
C MET A 32 42.29 -1.24 1.25
N PHE A 33 43.35 -1.91 0.94
CA PHE A 33 44.54 -2.07 1.81
C PHE A 33 45.80 -2.15 0.99
N GLN A 34 46.91 -1.83 1.60
CA GLN A 34 48.24 -2.04 1.00
C GLN A 34 48.73 -3.44 1.34
N ASN A 35 49.03 -4.23 0.33
CA ASN A 35 49.59 -5.57 0.53
C ASN A 35 51.03 -5.45 1.04
N PRO A 36 51.33 -5.96 2.26
CA PRO A 36 52.63 -5.83 2.87
C PRO A 36 53.74 -6.59 2.11
N ALA A 37 53.39 -7.60 1.32
CA ALA A 37 54.34 -8.42 0.60
C ALA A 37 54.87 -7.76 -0.67
N ASN A 38 54.09 -6.90 -1.32
CA ASN A 38 54.46 -6.29 -2.60
C ASN A 38 54.26 -4.78 -2.67
N GLY A 39 53.71 -4.18 -1.63
CA GLY A 39 53.43 -2.74 -1.55
C GLY A 39 52.25 -2.25 -2.43
N HIS A 40 51.60 -3.13 -3.18
CA HIS A 40 50.47 -2.75 -4.04
C HIS A 40 49.20 -2.48 -3.25
N ILE A 41 48.38 -1.55 -3.75
CA ILE A 41 47.05 -1.32 -3.22
C ILE A 41 46.10 -2.38 -3.80
N GLU A 42 45.52 -3.18 -2.93
CA GLU A 42 44.54 -4.20 -3.24
C GLU A 42 43.17 -3.81 -2.69
N ALA A 43 42.12 -4.33 -3.32
CA ALA A 43 40.75 -4.07 -2.90
C ALA A 43 39.97 -5.38 -2.75
N CYS A 44 39.27 -5.52 -1.62
CA CYS A 44 38.31 -6.58 -1.42
C CYS A 44 36.93 -5.96 -1.51
N ALA A 45 36.07 -6.51 -2.37
CA ALA A 45 34.71 -6.08 -2.53
C ALA A 45 33.74 -7.18 -2.06
N THR A 46 32.79 -6.81 -1.20
CA THR A 46 31.68 -7.66 -0.82
C THR A 46 30.39 -7.13 -1.43
N TRP A 47 29.58 -8.03 -1.96
CA TRP A 47 28.31 -7.73 -2.60
C TRP A 47 27.19 -8.33 -1.74
N GLU A 48 26.27 -7.51 -1.33
CA GLU A 48 25.08 -7.91 -0.59
C GLU A 48 23.86 -7.62 -1.47
N ASP A 49 22.99 -8.62 -1.68
CA ASP A 49 21.70 -8.39 -2.30
C ASP A 49 20.83 -7.58 -1.32
N TYR A 50 20.52 -6.37 -1.74
CA TYR A 50 19.82 -5.39 -0.94
C TYR A 50 18.39 -5.16 -1.47
N THR A 51 17.95 -5.95 -2.44
CA THR A 51 16.70 -5.72 -3.18
C THR A 51 15.49 -5.65 -2.24
N CYS A 52 15.33 -6.61 -1.34
CA CYS A 52 14.21 -6.61 -0.38
C CYS A 52 14.25 -5.38 0.53
N LYS A 53 15.42 -5.07 1.12
CA LYS A 53 15.56 -3.88 1.99
C LYS A 53 15.33 -2.56 1.26
N TYR A 54 15.71 -2.48 -0.02
CA TYR A 54 15.43 -1.30 -0.83
C TYR A 54 13.93 -1.09 -1.03
N VAL A 55 13.19 -2.18 -1.28
CA VAL A 55 11.73 -2.15 -1.38
C VAL A 55 11.13 -1.73 -0.04
N ASP A 56 11.59 -2.30 1.06
CA ASP A 56 11.10 -1.97 2.41
C ASP A 56 11.37 -0.50 2.77
N GLU A 57 12.58 0.04 2.46
CA GLU A 57 12.90 1.45 2.68
C GLU A 57 11.98 2.39 1.88
N GLN A 58 11.68 2.06 0.61
CA GLN A 58 10.77 2.86 -0.21
C GLN A 58 9.32 2.78 0.29
N ILE A 59 8.91 1.62 0.77
CA ILE A 59 7.59 1.41 1.36
C ILE A 59 7.50 2.17 2.69
N GLN A 60 8.51 2.11 3.54
CA GLN A 60 8.52 2.82 4.82
C GLN A 60 8.39 4.33 4.65
N ASP A 61 9.03 4.93 3.65
CA ASP A 61 8.89 6.37 3.36
C ASP A 61 7.44 6.75 3.01
N ILE A 62 6.68 5.82 2.41
CA ILE A 62 5.25 5.99 2.10
C ILE A 62 4.40 5.75 3.36
N LEU A 63 4.75 4.76 4.18
CA LEU A 63 4.02 4.34 5.38
C LEU A 63 4.07 5.35 6.53
N TYR A 64 5.13 6.15 6.65
CA TYR A 64 5.25 7.14 7.73
C TYR A 64 4.18 8.23 7.71
N GLN A 65 3.33 8.26 6.69
CA GLN A 65 2.36 9.35 6.49
C GLN A 65 0.89 8.98 6.73
N ALA A 66 0.51 7.71 6.95
CA ALA A 66 -0.90 7.34 7.12
C ALA A 66 -1.10 5.99 7.85
N ASP A 67 -2.25 5.86 8.54
CA ASP A 67 -2.74 4.60 9.10
C ASP A 67 -3.36 3.72 7.99
N TYR A 68 -2.57 2.87 7.36
CA TYR A 68 -3.05 1.94 6.34
C TYR A 68 -3.64 0.67 6.97
N LYS A 69 -4.77 0.21 6.45
CA LYS A 69 -5.34 -1.11 6.78
C LYS A 69 -4.58 -2.26 6.13
N ALA A 70 -4.09 -2.05 4.92
CA ALA A 70 -3.26 -3.03 4.23
C ALA A 70 -2.33 -2.38 3.22
N LEU A 71 -1.21 -3.06 2.98
CA LEU A 71 -0.21 -2.67 2.01
C LEU A 71 0.41 -3.91 1.38
N GLY A 72 0.63 -3.88 0.08
CA GLY A 72 1.29 -4.97 -0.62
C GLY A 72 1.80 -4.58 -2.00
N LEU A 73 2.57 -5.50 -2.58
CA LEU A 73 3.09 -5.40 -3.93
C LEU A 73 2.45 -6.45 -4.83
N ILE A 74 2.08 -6.05 -6.03
CA ILE A 74 1.49 -6.91 -7.04
C ILE A 74 2.48 -7.06 -8.18
N GLU A 75 2.94 -8.27 -8.44
CA GLU A 75 3.68 -8.62 -9.66
C GLU A 75 2.66 -9.03 -10.72
N MET A 76 2.29 -8.10 -11.60
CA MET A 76 1.17 -8.27 -12.53
C MET A 76 1.35 -9.46 -13.48
N ASP A 77 2.55 -9.64 -14.04
CA ASP A 77 2.83 -10.69 -15.01
C ASP A 77 2.71 -12.10 -14.41
N LYS A 78 3.00 -12.24 -13.13
CA LYS A 78 2.85 -13.51 -12.42
C LYS A 78 1.53 -13.64 -11.68
N GLN A 79 0.75 -12.55 -11.60
CA GLN A 79 -0.49 -12.46 -10.84
C GLN A 79 -0.29 -12.81 -9.35
N ILE A 80 0.85 -12.39 -8.80
CA ILE A 80 1.24 -12.64 -7.42
C ILE A 80 1.10 -11.36 -6.59
N LEU A 81 0.55 -11.52 -5.39
CA LEU A 81 0.44 -10.50 -4.36
C LEU A 81 1.39 -10.83 -3.22
N TYR A 82 2.26 -9.90 -2.89
CA TYR A 82 3.11 -9.93 -1.70
C TYR A 82 2.50 -9.00 -0.66
N ILE A 83 1.95 -9.55 0.41
CA ILE A 83 1.45 -8.76 1.54
C ILE A 83 2.64 -8.26 2.34
N ARG A 84 2.68 -6.95 2.64
CA ARG A 84 3.72 -6.31 3.45
C ARG A 84 3.23 -5.89 4.82
N SER A 85 1.98 -5.49 4.90
CA SER A 85 1.29 -5.21 6.15
C SER A 85 -0.19 -5.49 5.98
N ASN A 86 -0.80 -6.11 6.98
CA ASN A 86 -2.20 -6.45 6.96
C ASN A 86 -2.82 -6.29 8.35
N HIS A 87 -3.72 -5.33 8.48
CA HIS A 87 -4.50 -5.06 9.69
C HIS A 87 -5.99 -5.41 9.54
N PHE A 88 -6.33 -6.21 8.53
CA PHE A 88 -7.68 -6.72 8.40
C PHE A 88 -7.93 -7.83 9.42
N GLU A 89 -8.80 -7.59 10.39
CA GLU A 89 -9.11 -8.55 11.47
C GLU A 89 -9.70 -9.86 10.95
N GLU A 90 -10.48 -9.79 9.86
CA GLU A 90 -11.17 -10.96 9.30
C GLU A 90 -10.28 -11.82 8.40
N MET A 91 -9.26 -11.24 7.80
CA MET A 91 -8.32 -11.95 6.93
C MET A 91 -7.05 -12.27 7.72
N LYS A 92 -6.92 -13.52 8.14
CA LYS A 92 -5.71 -14.04 8.80
C LYS A 92 -4.57 -14.21 7.81
N LEU A 93 -4.21 -13.13 7.11
CA LEU A 93 -3.03 -13.08 6.25
C LEU A 93 -1.86 -12.61 7.09
N GLU A 94 -0.82 -13.42 7.14
CA GLU A 94 0.42 -13.05 7.80
C GLU A 94 1.17 -12.02 6.94
N ASP A 95 1.90 -11.13 7.58
CA ASP A 95 2.83 -10.24 6.90
C ASP A 95 3.87 -11.07 6.13
N ASP A 96 4.33 -10.57 4.99
CA ASP A 96 5.22 -11.26 4.05
C ASP A 96 4.61 -12.50 3.36
N SER A 97 3.29 -12.69 3.43
CA SER A 97 2.61 -13.76 2.69
C SER A 97 2.67 -13.52 1.18
N VAL A 98 2.75 -14.63 0.44
CA VAL A 98 2.75 -14.63 -1.03
C VAL A 98 1.50 -15.36 -1.52
N LEU A 99 0.63 -14.65 -2.22
CA LEU A 99 -0.70 -15.12 -2.58
C LEU A 99 -0.96 -14.99 -4.09
N SER A 100 -1.92 -15.75 -4.60
CA SER A 100 -2.50 -15.48 -5.90
C SER A 100 -3.35 -14.21 -5.82
N TYR A 101 -3.00 -13.20 -6.63
CA TYR A 101 -3.73 -11.92 -6.65
C TYR A 101 -5.22 -12.11 -6.96
N ASN A 102 -5.53 -12.85 -8.03
CA ASN A 102 -6.92 -13.05 -8.46
C ASN A 102 -7.75 -13.83 -7.43
N GLU A 103 -7.13 -14.75 -6.70
CA GLU A 103 -7.82 -15.48 -5.64
C GLU A 103 -8.07 -14.58 -4.43
N CYS A 104 -7.09 -13.78 -4.05
CA CYS A 104 -7.22 -12.81 -2.97
C CYS A 104 -8.35 -11.81 -3.28
N VAL A 105 -8.36 -11.20 -4.46
CA VAL A 105 -9.40 -10.27 -4.90
C VAL A 105 -10.79 -10.90 -4.87
N ARG A 106 -10.94 -12.14 -5.38
CA ARG A 106 -12.24 -12.85 -5.34
C ARG A 106 -12.73 -13.10 -3.91
N ASN A 107 -11.82 -13.49 -3.03
CA ASN A 107 -12.15 -13.74 -1.63
C ASN A 107 -12.53 -12.46 -0.91
N MET A 108 -11.78 -11.38 -1.10
CA MET A 108 -12.10 -10.06 -0.56
C MET A 108 -13.46 -9.58 -1.06
N CYS A 109 -13.72 -9.67 -2.36
CA CYS A 109 -14.99 -9.26 -2.96
C CYS A 109 -16.18 -9.96 -2.30
N ARG A 110 -16.11 -11.28 -2.11
CA ARG A 110 -17.21 -12.09 -1.56
C ARG A 110 -17.40 -11.95 -0.05
N GLN A 111 -16.30 -11.86 0.70
CA GLN A 111 -16.34 -11.95 2.15
C GLN A 111 -16.37 -10.59 2.84
N ARG A 112 -15.85 -9.57 2.15
CA ARG A 112 -15.58 -8.29 2.79
C ARG A 112 -16.32 -7.11 2.17
N ILE A 113 -16.56 -7.12 0.86
CA ILE A 113 -17.16 -5.97 0.17
C ILE A 113 -18.69 -6.08 0.17
N LEU A 114 -19.37 -4.97 0.49
CA LEU A 114 -20.83 -4.92 0.41
C LEU A 114 -21.31 -5.23 -1.01
N GLU A 115 -22.42 -5.96 -1.12
CA GLU A 115 -22.98 -6.43 -2.39
C GLU A 115 -23.13 -5.30 -3.42
N LYS A 116 -23.58 -4.12 -3.00
CA LYS A 116 -23.72 -2.94 -3.86
C LYS A 116 -22.45 -2.46 -4.52
N ASP A 117 -21.28 -2.73 -3.89
CA ASP A 117 -19.96 -2.25 -4.33
C ASP A 117 -19.11 -3.36 -4.99
N GLN A 118 -19.60 -4.62 -4.97
CA GLN A 118 -18.83 -5.77 -5.49
C GLN A 118 -18.51 -5.67 -6.97
N GLU A 119 -19.44 -5.18 -7.79
CA GLU A 119 -19.21 -5.03 -9.23
C GLU A 119 -18.11 -3.98 -9.50
N GLN A 120 -18.20 -2.83 -8.84
CA GLN A 120 -17.17 -1.79 -8.92
C GLN A 120 -15.82 -2.32 -8.44
N PHE A 121 -15.79 -3.00 -7.29
CA PHE A 121 -14.58 -3.57 -6.72
C PHE A 121 -13.93 -4.57 -7.68
N ALA A 122 -14.69 -5.55 -8.16
CA ALA A 122 -14.19 -6.59 -9.08
C ALA A 122 -13.63 -5.98 -10.38
N ARG A 123 -14.30 -4.98 -10.94
CA ARG A 123 -13.83 -4.26 -12.13
C ARG A 123 -12.55 -3.48 -11.86
N SER A 124 -12.54 -2.64 -10.80
CA SER A 124 -11.44 -1.71 -10.53
C SER A 124 -10.17 -2.41 -10.03
N THR A 125 -10.29 -3.64 -9.51
CA THR A 125 -9.15 -4.46 -9.08
C THR A 125 -8.70 -5.45 -10.14
N SER A 126 -9.38 -5.58 -11.29
CA SER A 126 -8.93 -6.50 -12.32
C SER A 126 -7.58 -6.06 -12.90
N LEU A 127 -6.66 -7.01 -13.13
CA LEU A 127 -5.33 -6.70 -13.66
C LEU A 127 -5.41 -6.07 -15.06
N GLU A 128 -6.45 -6.41 -15.85
CA GLU A 128 -6.71 -5.81 -17.14
C GLU A 128 -7.05 -4.32 -16.99
N TYR A 129 -8.01 -3.98 -16.13
CA TYR A 129 -8.38 -2.59 -15.86
C TYR A 129 -7.20 -1.78 -15.33
N LEU A 130 -6.44 -2.35 -14.37
CA LEU A 130 -5.25 -1.70 -13.81
C LEU A 130 -4.18 -1.49 -14.90
N SER A 131 -3.92 -2.49 -15.75
CA SER A 131 -2.95 -2.38 -16.85
C SER A 131 -3.30 -1.25 -17.82
N ASP A 132 -4.58 -1.17 -18.21
CA ASP A 132 -5.04 -0.23 -19.24
C ASP A 132 -5.07 1.22 -18.72
N ASN A 133 -5.39 1.41 -17.44
CA ASN A 133 -5.61 2.75 -16.91
C ASN A 133 -4.39 3.32 -16.18
N MET A 134 -3.52 2.49 -15.60
CA MET A 134 -2.32 2.95 -14.89
C MET A 134 -1.33 3.68 -15.78
N ALA A 135 -1.21 3.29 -17.06
CA ALA A 135 -0.29 3.93 -18.01
C ALA A 135 -0.61 5.42 -18.25
N MET A 136 -1.88 5.80 -18.13
CA MET A 136 -2.33 7.18 -18.34
C MET A 136 -2.45 7.98 -17.04
N ALA A 137 -2.86 7.34 -15.96
CA ALA A 137 -3.22 8.01 -14.71
C ALA A 137 -2.06 8.10 -13.70
N GLY A 138 -1.08 7.18 -13.77
CA GLY A 138 0.00 7.05 -12.78
C GLY A 138 -0.45 6.51 -11.42
N GLU A 139 -1.70 6.74 -11.07
CA GLU A 139 -2.37 6.30 -9.85
C GLU A 139 -3.83 5.97 -10.17
N ILE A 140 -4.34 4.90 -9.57
CA ILE A 140 -5.77 4.55 -9.59
C ILE A 140 -6.26 4.46 -8.17
N SER A 141 -7.33 5.19 -7.85
CA SER A 141 -7.94 5.17 -6.52
C SER A 141 -9.46 5.07 -6.62
N PHE A 142 -10.06 4.25 -5.75
CA PHE A 142 -11.51 4.13 -5.63
C PHE A 142 -11.90 3.77 -4.19
N THR A 143 -13.15 4.02 -3.83
CA THR A 143 -13.69 3.71 -2.50
C THR A 143 -14.81 2.70 -2.60
N VAL A 144 -14.89 1.83 -1.60
CA VAL A 144 -15.97 0.83 -1.43
C VAL A 144 -16.34 0.73 0.04
N HIS A 145 -17.52 0.17 0.32
CA HIS A 145 -17.92 -0.15 1.67
C HIS A 145 -17.62 -1.63 1.96
N ASN A 146 -17.07 -1.89 3.13
CA ASN A 146 -16.93 -3.25 3.62
C ASN A 146 -18.22 -3.73 4.32
N THR A 147 -18.26 -5.00 4.70
CA THR A 147 -19.42 -5.62 5.37
C THR A 147 -19.74 -5.03 6.75
N ALA A 148 -18.79 -4.31 7.37
CA ALA A 148 -19.00 -3.54 8.58
C ALA A 148 -19.51 -2.09 8.29
N TYR A 149 -19.83 -1.78 7.04
CA TYR A 149 -20.24 -0.45 6.57
C TYR A 149 -19.15 0.63 6.67
N GLU A 150 -17.90 0.25 6.89
CA GLU A 150 -16.78 1.18 6.83
C GLU A 150 -16.42 1.51 5.38
N VAL A 151 -15.95 2.73 5.15
CA VAL A 151 -15.50 3.19 3.83
C VAL A 151 -14.01 2.94 3.71
N GLU A 152 -13.62 2.15 2.75
CA GLU A 152 -12.22 1.84 2.45
C GLU A 152 -11.82 2.40 1.09
N ARG A 153 -10.67 3.05 1.03
CA ARG A 153 -10.05 3.52 -0.21
C ARG A 153 -8.94 2.58 -0.60
N TYR A 154 -9.05 2.05 -1.80
CA TYR A 154 -8.04 1.23 -2.46
C TYR A 154 -7.28 2.10 -3.44
N THR A 155 -5.95 2.18 -3.29
CA THR A 155 -5.09 2.97 -4.16
C THR A 155 -3.97 2.12 -4.72
N TYR A 156 -3.71 2.25 -6.01
CA TYR A 156 -2.68 1.54 -6.75
C TYR A 156 -1.70 2.55 -7.35
N TYR A 157 -0.41 2.31 -7.16
CA TYR A 157 0.69 3.13 -7.69
C TYR A 157 1.66 2.25 -8.46
N TRP A 158 2.32 2.81 -9.48
CA TRP A 158 3.49 2.15 -10.04
C TRP A 158 4.64 2.18 -9.03
N PHE A 159 5.03 1.00 -8.56
CA PHE A 159 6.28 0.83 -7.81
C PHE A 159 7.46 0.73 -8.78
N ASP A 160 7.33 -0.08 -9.84
CA ASP A 160 8.25 -0.17 -10.97
C ASP A 160 7.46 -0.53 -12.23
N GLU A 161 7.23 0.48 -13.09
CA GLU A 161 6.48 0.32 -14.33
C GLU A 161 7.14 -0.68 -15.28
N LYS A 162 8.48 -0.67 -15.39
CA LYS A 162 9.22 -1.57 -16.30
C LYS A 162 9.09 -3.03 -15.91
N GLN A 163 8.98 -3.30 -14.61
CA GLN A 163 8.78 -4.64 -14.08
C GLN A 163 7.33 -5.00 -13.85
N ARG A 164 6.42 -4.09 -14.18
CA ARG A 164 4.98 -4.22 -13.94
C ARG A 164 4.66 -4.57 -12.48
N LEU A 165 5.35 -3.87 -11.57
CA LEU A 165 5.12 -3.96 -10.13
C LEU A 165 4.23 -2.80 -9.69
N LEU A 166 3.09 -3.12 -9.09
CA LEU A 166 2.19 -2.16 -8.46
C LEU A 166 2.32 -2.25 -6.95
N LEU A 167 2.36 -1.09 -6.31
CA LEU A 167 2.09 -0.96 -4.88
C LEU A 167 0.59 -0.76 -4.72
N PHE A 168 -0.05 -1.54 -3.86
CA PHE A 168 -1.42 -1.28 -3.46
C PHE A 168 -1.49 -0.92 -1.98
N VAL A 169 -2.40 -0.01 -1.67
CA VAL A 169 -2.61 0.54 -0.34
C VAL A 169 -4.10 0.57 -0.06
N VAL A 170 -4.49 0.21 1.16
CA VAL A 170 -5.89 0.33 1.62
C VAL A 170 -5.94 1.22 2.85
N ASP A 171 -6.71 2.31 2.75
CA ASP A 171 -6.92 3.28 3.83
C ASP A 171 -8.33 3.19 4.40
N ASP A 172 -8.45 3.46 5.70
CA ASP A 172 -9.74 3.70 6.34
C ASP A 172 -10.18 5.15 6.10
N MET A 173 -11.24 5.29 5.31
CA MET A 173 -11.84 6.59 5.01
C MET A 173 -13.14 6.85 5.77
N THR A 174 -13.53 5.96 6.68
CA THR A 174 -14.82 6.00 7.38
C THR A 174 -15.03 7.34 8.05
N LYS A 175 -14.09 7.77 8.87
CA LYS A 175 -14.18 9.07 9.56
C LYS A 175 -14.25 10.26 8.60
N ALA A 176 -13.43 10.24 7.54
CA ALA A 176 -13.40 11.32 6.55
C ALA A 176 -14.68 11.35 5.69
N SER A 177 -15.30 10.20 5.46
CA SER A 177 -16.53 10.07 4.68
C SER A 177 -17.79 10.38 5.49
N GLU A 178 -17.78 10.18 6.81
CA GLU A 178 -18.94 10.30 7.70
C GLU A 178 -19.00 11.63 8.46
N THR A 179 -17.91 12.37 8.53
CA THR A 179 -17.83 13.60 9.31
C THR A 179 -17.64 14.84 8.45
N ASP A 180 -18.14 15.95 8.95
CA ASP A 180 -17.86 17.28 8.42
C ASP A 180 -16.45 17.72 8.85
N ALA A 181 -15.59 18.06 7.89
CA ALA A 181 -14.18 18.37 8.13
C ALA A 181 -13.96 19.59 9.04
N LEU A 182 -14.92 20.52 9.11
CA LEU A 182 -14.80 21.74 9.91
C LEU A 182 -15.21 21.52 11.36
N THR A 183 -16.32 20.78 11.57
CA THR A 183 -16.96 20.66 12.88
C THR A 183 -16.67 19.32 13.57
N GLY A 184 -16.22 18.31 12.82
CA GLY A 184 -16.08 16.93 13.31
C GLY A 184 -17.40 16.22 13.59
N ALA A 185 -18.55 16.87 13.37
CA ALA A 185 -19.86 16.26 13.51
C ALA A 185 -20.15 15.30 12.34
N LEU A 186 -21.05 14.34 12.55
CA LEU A 186 -21.50 13.49 11.46
C LEU A 186 -22.10 14.34 10.35
N ASN A 187 -21.65 14.12 9.12
CA ASN A 187 -22.28 14.68 7.95
C ASN A 187 -23.57 13.90 7.63
N ARG A 188 -24.26 14.26 6.54
CA ARG A 188 -25.52 13.60 6.17
C ARG A 188 -25.36 12.08 5.99
N THR A 189 -24.26 11.64 5.38
CA THR A 189 -23.98 10.22 5.13
C THR A 189 -23.74 9.49 6.43
N GLY A 190 -22.84 9.97 7.28
CA GLY A 190 -22.53 9.36 8.56
C GLY A 190 -23.75 9.34 9.51
N PHE A 191 -24.56 10.40 9.49
CA PHE A 191 -25.82 10.42 10.25
C PHE A 191 -26.79 9.31 9.77
N SER A 192 -27.01 9.17 8.46
CA SER A 192 -27.91 8.16 7.92
C SER A 192 -27.45 6.74 8.25
N GLN A 193 -26.18 6.45 8.06
CA GLN A 193 -25.58 5.14 8.38
C GLN A 193 -25.69 4.82 9.87
N LYS A 194 -25.36 5.79 10.73
CA LYS A 194 -25.45 5.60 12.19
C LYS A 194 -26.89 5.43 12.68
N ALA A 195 -27.82 6.12 12.05
CA ALA A 195 -29.24 5.96 12.35
C ALA A 195 -29.76 4.57 11.95
N GLU A 196 -29.40 4.09 10.76
CA GLU A 196 -29.73 2.74 10.29
C GLU A 196 -29.15 1.66 11.20
N GLU A 197 -27.89 1.78 11.59
CA GLU A 197 -27.23 0.87 12.55
C GLU A 197 -27.98 0.81 13.88
N ILE A 198 -28.31 1.99 14.46
CA ILE A 198 -29.03 2.08 15.73
C ILE A 198 -30.43 1.44 15.63
N ILE A 199 -31.15 1.68 14.54
CA ILE A 199 -32.48 1.11 14.31
C ILE A 199 -32.38 -0.41 14.15
N HIS A 200 -31.44 -0.88 13.36
CA HIS A 200 -31.22 -2.31 13.12
C HIS A 200 -30.87 -3.07 14.41
N ASN A 201 -30.00 -2.51 15.24
CA ASN A 201 -29.56 -3.12 16.50
C ASN A 201 -30.61 -3.02 17.63
N ASN A 202 -31.69 -2.29 17.44
CA ASN A 202 -32.74 -2.11 18.45
C ASN A 202 -34.14 -2.21 17.84
N PRO A 203 -34.53 -3.36 17.28
CA PRO A 203 -35.78 -3.48 16.52
C PRO A 203 -37.04 -3.23 17.34
N ASP A 204 -36.97 -3.43 18.66
CA ASP A 204 -38.11 -3.25 19.57
C ASP A 204 -38.27 -1.81 20.09
N LYS A 205 -37.35 -0.91 19.75
CA LYS A 205 -37.41 0.48 20.21
C LYS A 205 -38.04 1.38 19.17
N ARG A 206 -38.70 2.45 19.66
CA ARG A 206 -39.23 3.51 18.80
C ARG A 206 -38.21 4.66 18.79
N PHE A 207 -37.91 5.18 17.60
CA PHE A 207 -36.99 6.28 17.39
C PHE A 207 -37.72 7.50 16.83
N ALA A 208 -37.19 8.68 17.14
CA ALA A 208 -37.64 9.94 16.53
C ALA A 208 -36.39 10.72 16.08
N ILE A 209 -36.48 11.35 14.92
CA ILE A 209 -35.45 12.24 14.41
C ILE A 209 -35.92 13.67 14.64
N LEU A 210 -35.07 14.46 15.32
CA LEU A 210 -35.30 15.89 15.50
C LEU A 210 -34.43 16.65 14.51
N TYR A 211 -35.04 17.43 13.65
CA TYR A 211 -34.34 18.27 12.67
C TYR A 211 -34.47 19.74 13.10
N PHE A 212 -33.32 20.40 13.24
CA PHE A 212 -33.25 21.83 13.56
C PHE A 212 -32.58 22.59 12.40
N ASN A 213 -33.20 23.70 12.01
CA ASN A 213 -32.64 24.63 11.07
C ASN A 213 -32.50 26.00 11.74
N ILE A 214 -31.27 26.50 11.80
CA ILE A 214 -30.99 27.84 12.35
C ILE A 214 -31.09 28.85 11.21
N GLN A 215 -32.15 29.64 11.22
CA GLN A 215 -32.31 30.71 10.24
C GLN A 215 -31.44 31.91 10.64
N ARG A 216 -30.82 32.55 9.63
CA ARG A 216 -29.96 33.73 9.79
C ARG A 216 -28.68 33.49 10.60
N PHE A 217 -28.09 32.32 10.47
CA PHE A 217 -26.75 32.10 10.94
C PHE A 217 -25.80 32.90 10.04
N LYS A 218 -25.16 33.96 10.57
CA LYS A 218 -24.16 34.79 9.90
C LYS A 218 -22.82 34.56 10.54
#